data_d5c2645d3f275b5bd90e346b25cb8291
#
_entry.id   d5c2645d3f275b5bd90e346b25cb8291
#
_cell.length_a   1.000
_cell.length_b   1.000
_cell.length_c   1.000
_cell.angle_alpha   90.00
_cell.angle_beta   90.00
_cell.angle_gamma   90.00
#
_symmetry.space_group_name_H-M   'P 1'
#
loop_
_entity.id
_entity.type
_entity.pdbx_description
1 polymer ?
#
loop_
_entity_poly.entity_id
_entity_poly.type
_entity_poly.pdbx_seq_one_letter_code
_entity_poly.pdbx_strand_id
1 'polypeptide(L)'
;ETHIITTQKSNLNNLKKAVRGAGIEVENVILNGYASSIATINADEKELGVAVIDMGGNTSNITIHVGNSIKYNDFLGVGSNHVTSDLSMALHTPLNVADAVKLNYGSLLTPTNDLIELPIIGDETNTHEVSLEVVHNVIFARVEETLMILAQFIENSGLKEQMGAGVILTGGFSQMEGIRDLAIATFGSMPVRVAKPVELDGLFDNLRGAEYSSAVGLVLYSASAYTPYEIDVNKKVRHSNEIPAEETAINFRNDPEI
;
A
#
# COMPACT_ATOMS: atom_id res chain seq x y z
N GLU A 1 8.02 0.63 26.01
CA GLU A 1 7.07 1.48 25.27
C GLU A 1 6.05 0.60 24.56
N THR A 2 4.77 0.98 24.58
CA THR A 2 3.70 0.22 23.92
C THR A 2 2.94 1.15 22.99
N HIS A 3 2.78 0.74 21.74
CA HIS A 3 1.93 1.43 20.76
C HIS A 3 0.58 0.71 20.70
N ILE A 4 -0.49 1.40 21.06
CA ILE A 4 -1.85 0.84 21.13
C ILE A 4 -2.66 1.38 19.94
N ILE A 5 -3.14 0.47 19.11
CA ILE A 5 -3.97 0.77 17.95
C ILE A 5 -5.40 0.33 18.25
N THR A 6 -6.36 1.22 18.02
CA THR A 6 -7.78 0.96 18.26
C THR A 6 -8.58 1.09 16.98
N THR A 7 -9.63 0.30 16.85
CA THR A 7 -10.57 0.37 15.74
C THR A 7 -12.01 0.16 16.21
N GLN A 8 -12.98 0.54 15.40
CA GLN A 8 -14.39 0.31 15.71
C GLN A 8 -14.70 -1.19 15.72
N LYS A 9 -15.23 -1.68 16.83
CA LYS A 9 -15.58 -3.10 17.02
C LYS A 9 -16.54 -3.63 15.96
N SER A 10 -17.49 -2.80 15.51
CA SER A 10 -18.45 -3.16 14.44
C SER A 10 -17.74 -3.50 13.13
N ASN A 11 -16.80 -2.65 12.70
CA ASN A 11 -16.05 -2.85 11.45
C ASN A 11 -15.21 -4.12 11.50
N LEU A 12 -14.49 -4.31 12.62
CA LEU A 12 -13.70 -5.51 12.84
C LEU A 12 -14.56 -6.79 12.84
N ASN A 13 -15.72 -6.74 13.52
CA ASN A 13 -16.64 -7.87 13.54
C ASN A 13 -17.25 -8.18 12.17
N ASN A 14 -17.53 -7.16 11.35
CA ASN A 14 -18.03 -7.35 10.00
C ASN A 14 -16.99 -8.02 9.10
N LEU A 15 -15.73 -7.60 9.19
CA LEU A 15 -14.61 -8.23 8.49
C LEU A 15 -14.46 -9.72 8.90
N LYS A 16 -14.44 -9.99 10.21
CA LYS A 16 -14.36 -11.37 10.73
C LYS A 16 -15.55 -12.24 10.28
N LYS A 17 -16.75 -11.67 10.23
CA LYS A 17 -17.95 -12.38 9.72
C LYS A 17 -17.83 -12.72 8.24
N ALA A 18 -17.33 -11.78 7.43
CA ALA A 18 -17.14 -12.00 5.99
C ALA A 18 -16.16 -13.15 5.72
N VAL A 19 -15.01 -13.17 6.40
CA VAL A 19 -14.01 -14.25 6.26
C VAL A 19 -14.57 -15.60 6.74
N ARG A 20 -15.24 -15.63 7.90
CA ARG A 20 -15.88 -16.85 8.41
C ARG A 20 -17.02 -17.34 7.52
N GLY A 21 -17.74 -16.41 6.87
CA GLY A 21 -18.77 -16.76 5.89
C GLY A 21 -18.24 -17.50 4.66
N ALA A 22 -16.94 -17.34 4.35
CA ALA A 22 -16.23 -18.10 3.33
C ALA A 22 -15.67 -19.43 3.86
N GLY A 23 -15.98 -19.83 5.11
CA GLY A 23 -15.52 -21.09 5.72
C GLY A 23 -14.10 -21.02 6.30
N ILE A 24 -13.50 -19.83 6.42
CA ILE A 24 -12.13 -19.62 6.90
C ILE A 24 -12.18 -19.10 8.33
N GLU A 25 -11.39 -19.70 9.23
CA GLU A 25 -11.22 -19.19 10.59
C GLU A 25 -10.24 -18.00 10.61
N VAL A 26 -10.57 -16.98 11.43
CA VAL A 26 -9.70 -15.82 11.64
C VAL A 26 -8.93 -16.03 12.93
N GLU A 27 -7.65 -16.25 12.82
CA GLU A 27 -6.75 -16.40 13.96
C GLU A 27 -6.37 -15.02 14.52
N ASN A 28 -5.79 -14.15 13.68
CA ASN A 28 -5.32 -12.82 14.07
C ASN A 28 -5.83 -11.75 13.11
N VAL A 29 -5.74 -10.49 13.51
CA VAL A 29 -6.05 -9.32 12.68
C VAL A 29 -4.86 -8.36 12.75
N ILE A 30 -4.33 -8.03 11.59
CA ILE A 30 -3.13 -7.22 11.42
C ILE A 30 -3.47 -5.97 10.64
N LEU A 31 -2.85 -4.85 10.96
CA LEU A 31 -2.95 -3.62 10.17
C LEU A 31 -2.30 -3.79 8.80
N ASN A 32 -2.96 -3.34 7.74
CA ASN A 32 -2.39 -3.36 6.39
C ASN A 32 -1.04 -2.65 6.33
N GLY A 33 -0.94 -1.42 6.86
CA GLY A 33 0.31 -0.66 6.86
C GLY A 33 1.44 -1.36 7.60
N TYR A 34 1.14 -2.10 8.68
CA TYR A 34 2.14 -2.90 9.38
C TYR A 34 2.56 -4.13 8.55
N ALA A 35 1.60 -4.84 7.97
CA ALA A 35 1.90 -5.97 7.10
C ALA A 35 2.79 -5.53 5.91
N SER A 36 2.41 -4.45 5.22
CA SER A 36 3.20 -3.90 4.11
C SER A 36 4.60 -3.46 4.56
N SER A 37 4.74 -2.94 5.78
CA SER A 37 6.04 -2.59 6.36
C SER A 37 6.93 -3.82 6.55
N ILE A 38 6.39 -4.92 7.08
CA ILE A 38 7.13 -6.18 7.24
C ILE A 38 7.71 -6.67 5.91
N ALA A 39 6.94 -6.51 4.82
CA ALA A 39 7.33 -6.98 3.51
C ALA A 39 8.33 -6.07 2.78
N THR A 40 8.47 -4.80 3.18
CA THR A 40 9.15 -3.80 2.35
C THR A 40 10.34 -3.11 2.99
N ILE A 41 10.48 -3.16 4.31
CA ILE A 41 11.57 -2.50 5.04
C ILE A 41 12.60 -3.50 5.53
N ASN A 42 13.87 -3.08 5.55
CA ASN A 42 14.96 -3.82 6.16
C ASN A 42 15.24 -3.37 7.61
N ALA A 43 16.14 -4.06 8.30
CA ALA A 43 16.46 -3.79 9.69
C ALA A 43 17.09 -2.40 9.89
N ASP A 44 17.96 -1.97 8.98
CA ASP A 44 18.64 -0.67 9.06
C ASP A 44 17.67 0.49 8.88
N GLU A 45 16.76 0.39 7.91
CA GLU A 45 15.70 1.40 7.69
C GLU A 45 14.79 1.52 8.92
N LYS A 46 14.47 0.39 9.56
CA LYS A 46 13.66 0.34 10.77
C LYS A 46 14.30 1.03 11.96
N GLU A 47 15.62 0.83 12.12
CA GLU A 47 16.40 1.47 13.16
C GLU A 47 16.58 2.96 12.91
N LEU A 48 16.95 3.35 11.68
CA LEU A 48 17.16 4.75 11.28
C LEU A 48 15.87 5.59 11.26
N GLY A 49 14.73 4.94 11.25
CA GLY A 49 13.44 5.58 11.12
C GLY A 49 12.99 5.76 9.68
N VAL A 50 11.79 5.28 9.38
CA VAL A 50 11.21 5.26 8.03
C VAL A 50 9.68 5.34 8.07
N ALA A 51 9.09 6.07 7.14
CA ALA A 51 7.65 5.98 6.86
C ALA A 51 7.41 5.01 5.72
N VAL A 52 6.51 4.07 5.90
CA VAL A 52 5.98 3.22 4.82
C VAL A 52 4.58 3.69 4.48
N ILE A 53 4.35 3.97 3.21
CA ILE A 53 3.06 4.39 2.67
C ILE A 53 2.60 3.32 1.68
N ASP A 54 1.56 2.57 2.05
CA ASP A 54 0.92 1.57 1.19
C ASP A 54 -0.25 2.22 0.46
N MET A 55 -0.05 2.53 -0.81
CA MET A 55 -0.99 3.21 -1.69
C MET A 55 -1.82 2.18 -2.47
N GLY A 56 -3.03 1.93 -2.00
CA GLY A 56 -3.95 0.96 -2.57
C GLY A 56 -4.99 1.55 -3.53
N GLY A 57 -6.03 0.75 -3.83
CA GLY A 57 -7.14 1.18 -4.69
C GLY A 57 -8.08 2.20 -4.03
N ASN A 58 -8.43 2.00 -2.77
CA ASN A 58 -9.37 2.86 -2.03
C ASN A 58 -8.74 3.65 -0.89
N THR A 59 -7.61 3.19 -0.37
CA THR A 59 -6.95 3.76 0.81
C THR A 59 -5.45 3.84 0.61
N SER A 60 -4.84 4.82 1.26
CA SER A 60 -3.39 4.92 1.44
C SER A 60 -3.09 4.84 2.94
N ASN A 61 -2.34 3.83 3.37
CA ASN A 61 -2.01 3.60 4.76
C ASN A 61 -0.59 4.10 5.03
N ILE A 62 -0.37 4.81 6.13
CA ILE A 62 0.94 5.27 6.56
C ILE A 62 1.32 4.63 7.89
N THR A 63 2.54 4.13 7.99
CA THR A 63 3.12 3.58 9.22
C THR A 63 4.54 4.10 9.37
N ILE A 64 4.85 4.73 10.51
CA ILE A 64 6.19 5.26 10.79
C ILE A 64 6.86 4.38 11.84
N HIS A 65 8.03 3.88 11.48
CA HIS A 65 8.92 3.11 12.34
C HIS A 65 10.09 3.98 12.81
N VAL A 66 10.44 3.90 14.08
CA VAL A 66 11.63 4.53 14.66
C VAL A 66 12.17 3.60 15.75
N GLY A 67 13.47 3.31 15.72
CA GLY A 67 14.13 2.45 16.72
C GLY A 67 13.45 1.08 16.81
N ASN A 68 13.27 0.41 15.67
CA ASN A 68 12.68 -0.92 15.53
C ASN A 68 11.20 -1.06 15.95
N SER A 69 10.49 0.03 16.25
CA SER A 69 9.09 -0.02 16.67
C SER A 69 8.21 0.93 15.88
N ILE A 70 6.91 0.60 15.75
CA ILE A 70 5.92 1.52 15.21
C ILE A 70 5.70 2.64 16.22
N LYS A 71 5.79 3.88 15.75
CA LYS A 71 5.52 5.09 16.55
C LYS A 71 4.25 5.82 16.10
N TYR A 72 3.88 5.66 14.84
CA TYR A 72 2.70 6.31 14.27
C TYR A 72 2.08 5.42 13.19
N ASN A 73 0.77 5.40 13.13
CA ASN A 73 0.03 4.87 12.00
C ASN A 73 -1.24 5.68 11.77
N ASP A 74 -1.60 5.84 10.52
CA ASP A 74 -2.84 6.48 10.09
C ASP A 74 -3.24 5.95 8.71
N PHE A 75 -4.39 6.38 8.21
CA PHE A 75 -4.84 6.05 6.86
C PHE A 75 -5.59 7.22 6.22
N LEU A 76 -5.41 7.35 4.94
CA LEU A 76 -6.16 8.26 4.08
C LEU A 76 -7.15 7.45 3.25
N GLY A 77 -8.44 7.83 3.28
CA GLY A 77 -9.49 7.20 2.47
C GLY A 77 -9.41 7.56 0.98
N VAL A 78 -8.21 7.66 0.43
CA VAL A 78 -7.95 7.95 -0.99
C VAL A 78 -6.97 6.93 -1.55
N GLY A 79 -7.25 6.46 -2.76
CA GLY A 79 -6.42 5.54 -3.51
C GLY A 79 -6.67 5.67 -5.03
N SER A 80 -6.11 4.77 -5.83
CA SER A 80 -6.14 4.86 -7.30
C SER A 80 -7.56 4.85 -7.91
N ASN A 81 -8.57 4.34 -7.20
CA ASN A 81 -9.96 4.37 -7.68
C ASN A 81 -10.54 5.79 -7.68
N HIS A 82 -10.00 6.70 -6.87
CA HIS A 82 -10.38 8.12 -6.94
C HIS A 82 -9.87 8.76 -8.22
N VAL A 83 -8.66 8.40 -8.68
CA VAL A 83 -8.16 8.80 -10.01
C VAL A 83 -9.10 8.30 -11.11
N THR A 84 -9.54 7.04 -11.06
CA THR A 84 -10.50 6.48 -12.01
C THR A 84 -11.82 7.27 -12.02
N SER A 85 -12.33 7.62 -10.84
CA SER A 85 -13.56 8.42 -10.72
C SER A 85 -13.38 9.83 -11.27
N ASP A 86 -12.26 10.49 -10.97
CA ASP A 86 -11.96 11.82 -11.48
C ASP A 86 -11.82 11.83 -13.01
N LEU A 87 -11.15 10.83 -13.58
CA LEU A 87 -11.06 10.64 -15.03
C LEU A 87 -12.43 10.39 -15.65
N SER A 88 -13.25 9.53 -15.07
CA SER A 88 -14.61 9.26 -15.58
C SER A 88 -15.45 10.54 -15.64
N MET A 89 -15.38 11.37 -14.60
CA MET A 89 -16.11 12.65 -14.56
C MET A 89 -15.52 13.68 -15.52
N ALA A 90 -14.20 13.87 -15.52
CA ALA A 90 -13.55 14.88 -16.36
C ALA A 90 -13.65 14.58 -17.85
N LEU A 91 -13.57 13.30 -18.21
CA LEU A 91 -13.59 12.82 -19.59
C LEU A 91 -14.99 12.39 -20.06
N HIS A 92 -16.03 12.49 -19.22
CA HIS A 92 -17.38 12.04 -19.50
C HIS A 92 -17.47 10.62 -20.10
N THR A 93 -16.67 9.69 -19.56
CA THR A 93 -16.55 8.30 -20.03
C THR A 93 -16.92 7.30 -18.94
N PRO A 94 -17.39 6.07 -19.27
CA PRO A 94 -17.69 5.04 -18.27
C PRO A 94 -16.47 4.71 -17.36
N LEU A 95 -16.74 4.33 -16.11
CA LEU A 95 -15.69 4.02 -15.11
C LEU A 95 -14.70 2.93 -15.56
N ASN A 96 -15.18 1.88 -16.21
CA ASN A 96 -14.33 0.82 -16.74
C ASN A 96 -13.37 1.32 -17.84
N VAL A 97 -13.82 2.28 -18.65
CA VAL A 97 -13.00 2.92 -19.70
C VAL A 97 -12.01 3.87 -19.05
N ALA A 98 -12.43 4.68 -18.07
CA ALA A 98 -11.55 5.55 -17.30
C ALA A 98 -10.46 4.75 -16.57
N ASP A 99 -10.77 3.57 -16.06
CA ASP A 99 -9.78 2.68 -15.45
C ASP A 99 -8.76 2.17 -16.49
N ALA A 100 -9.22 1.77 -17.66
CA ALA A 100 -8.35 1.40 -18.76
C ALA A 100 -7.46 2.56 -19.25
N VAL A 101 -8.00 3.78 -19.31
CA VAL A 101 -7.22 5.00 -19.62
C VAL A 101 -6.15 5.23 -18.57
N LYS A 102 -6.48 5.14 -17.28
CA LYS A 102 -5.51 5.25 -16.17
C LYS A 102 -4.39 4.21 -16.30
N LEU A 103 -4.72 2.96 -16.61
CA LEU A 103 -3.73 1.88 -16.69
C LEU A 103 -2.84 1.98 -17.92
N ASN A 104 -3.36 2.45 -19.06
CA ASN A 104 -2.63 2.50 -20.31
C ASN A 104 -1.86 3.81 -20.53
N TYR A 105 -2.37 4.92 -19.99
CA TYR A 105 -1.84 6.27 -20.23
C TYR A 105 -1.50 7.01 -18.94
N GLY A 106 -1.67 6.38 -17.76
CA GLY A 106 -1.40 6.99 -16.47
C GLY A 106 0.09 7.21 -16.24
N SER A 107 0.54 8.45 -16.34
CA SER A 107 1.90 8.87 -16.06
C SER A 107 1.90 10.27 -15.45
N LEU A 108 2.87 10.54 -14.57
CA LEU A 108 3.14 11.86 -13.98
C LEU A 108 4.28 12.59 -14.68
N LEU A 109 4.83 11.97 -15.73
CA LEU A 109 5.82 12.58 -16.60
C LEU A 109 5.15 13.56 -17.58
N THR A 110 5.96 14.27 -18.35
CA THR A 110 5.46 15.24 -19.34
C THR A 110 4.49 14.57 -20.32
N PRO A 111 3.25 15.09 -20.44
CA PRO A 111 2.25 14.49 -21.34
C PRO A 111 2.62 14.68 -22.81
N THR A 112 2.11 13.78 -23.64
CA THR A 112 2.08 13.98 -25.11
C THR A 112 0.79 14.70 -25.51
N ASN A 113 0.79 15.32 -26.69
CA ASN A 113 -0.40 15.98 -27.25
C ASN A 113 -1.27 15.03 -28.09
N ASP A 114 -1.09 13.71 -27.90
CA ASP A 114 -1.86 12.71 -28.63
C ASP A 114 -3.32 12.74 -28.19
N LEU A 115 -4.20 12.39 -29.15
CA LEU A 115 -5.63 12.28 -28.93
C LEU A 115 -6.02 10.79 -28.82
N ILE A 116 -6.94 10.50 -27.94
CA ILE A 116 -7.58 9.18 -27.80
C ILE A 116 -9.09 9.31 -27.97
N GLU A 117 -9.71 8.31 -28.60
CA GLU A 117 -11.17 8.24 -28.71
C GLU A 117 -11.75 7.48 -27.52
N LEU A 118 -12.75 8.06 -26.89
CA LEU A 118 -13.43 7.48 -25.73
C LEU A 118 -14.94 7.46 -25.93
N PRO A 119 -15.65 6.37 -25.52
CA PRO A 119 -17.10 6.34 -25.53
C PRO A 119 -17.67 7.33 -24.51
N ILE A 120 -18.83 7.89 -24.84
CA ILE A 120 -19.54 8.85 -23.99
C ILE A 120 -20.36 8.07 -22.96
N ILE A 121 -20.33 8.49 -21.70
CA ILE A 121 -21.15 7.88 -20.64
C ILE A 121 -22.64 8.02 -20.97
N GLY A 122 -23.38 6.92 -20.98
CA GLY A 122 -24.81 6.88 -21.32
C GLY A 122 -25.10 6.81 -22.83
N ASP A 123 -24.10 6.94 -23.69
CA ASP A 123 -24.21 6.74 -25.15
C ASP A 123 -22.92 6.10 -25.69
N GLU A 124 -22.75 4.82 -25.44
CA GLU A 124 -21.54 4.08 -25.81
C GLU A 124 -21.36 3.88 -27.33
N THR A 125 -22.37 4.24 -28.14
CA THR A 125 -22.30 4.18 -29.61
C THR A 125 -21.57 5.39 -30.20
N ASN A 126 -21.51 6.49 -29.48
CA ASN A 126 -20.80 7.70 -29.86
C ASN A 126 -19.49 7.84 -29.07
N THR A 127 -18.46 8.30 -29.76
CA THR A 127 -17.14 8.58 -29.19
C THR A 127 -16.81 10.07 -29.29
N HIS A 128 -15.89 10.52 -28.48
CA HIS A 128 -15.29 11.85 -28.57
C HIS A 128 -13.78 11.77 -28.37
N GLU A 129 -13.08 12.74 -28.94
CA GLU A 129 -11.62 12.84 -28.79
C GLU A 129 -11.24 13.57 -27.51
N VAL A 130 -10.24 13.02 -26.81
CA VAL A 130 -9.67 13.59 -25.58
C VAL A 130 -8.15 13.65 -25.72
N SER A 131 -7.55 14.77 -25.32
CA SER A 131 -6.10 14.92 -25.27
C SER A 131 -5.52 14.18 -24.06
N LEU A 132 -4.38 13.51 -24.25
CA LEU A 132 -3.61 12.90 -23.16
C LEU A 132 -3.08 13.95 -22.16
N GLU A 133 -2.96 15.21 -22.57
CA GLU A 133 -2.66 16.32 -21.65
C GLU A 133 -3.77 16.51 -20.60
N VAL A 134 -5.04 16.39 -20.99
CA VAL A 134 -6.18 16.45 -20.04
C VAL A 134 -6.13 15.26 -19.09
N VAL A 135 -5.90 14.05 -19.61
CA VAL A 135 -5.74 12.84 -18.79
C VAL A 135 -4.64 13.02 -17.75
N HIS A 136 -3.45 13.50 -18.20
CA HIS A 136 -2.31 13.76 -17.32
C HIS A 136 -2.66 14.78 -16.22
N ASN A 137 -3.27 15.90 -16.58
CA ASN A 137 -3.58 16.96 -15.62
C ASN A 137 -4.54 16.49 -14.51
N VAL A 138 -5.54 15.67 -14.87
CA VAL A 138 -6.47 15.09 -13.89
C VAL A 138 -5.73 14.12 -12.95
N ILE A 139 -4.91 13.23 -13.49
CA ILE A 139 -4.13 12.27 -12.71
C ILE A 139 -3.15 13.00 -11.80
N PHE A 140 -2.38 13.94 -12.35
CA PHE A 140 -1.36 14.70 -11.62
C PHE A 140 -1.98 15.43 -10.42
N ALA A 141 -3.08 16.17 -10.64
CA ALA A 141 -3.75 16.91 -9.58
C ALA A 141 -4.19 16.00 -8.42
N ARG A 142 -4.75 14.82 -8.71
CA ARG A 142 -5.18 13.87 -7.68
C ARG A 142 -4.01 13.23 -6.95
N VAL A 143 -2.96 12.86 -7.65
CA VAL A 143 -1.77 12.25 -7.02
C VAL A 143 -1.04 13.27 -6.17
N GLU A 144 -0.86 14.49 -6.66
CA GLU A 144 -0.24 15.58 -5.91
C GLU A 144 -1.02 15.87 -4.62
N GLU A 145 -2.34 16.05 -4.70
CA GLU A 145 -3.19 16.24 -3.52
C GLU A 145 -3.03 15.10 -2.51
N THR A 146 -3.04 13.85 -2.99
CA THR A 146 -2.87 12.67 -2.14
C THR A 146 -1.53 12.70 -1.40
N LEU A 147 -0.45 12.99 -2.11
CA LEU A 147 0.89 13.08 -1.52
C LEU A 147 1.01 14.26 -0.55
N MET A 148 0.39 15.41 -0.84
CA MET A 148 0.35 16.55 0.07
C MET A 148 -0.34 16.23 1.39
N ILE A 149 -1.46 15.52 1.36
CA ILE A 149 -2.16 15.08 2.58
C ILE A 149 -1.30 14.09 3.37
N LEU A 150 -0.63 13.16 2.70
CA LEU A 150 0.28 12.21 3.33
C LEU A 150 1.52 12.90 3.93
N ALA A 151 2.03 13.96 3.27
CA ALA A 151 3.08 14.82 3.83
C ALA A 151 2.62 15.50 5.12
N GLN A 152 1.37 15.97 5.16
CA GLN A 152 0.79 16.55 6.36
C GLN A 152 0.69 15.55 7.52
N PHE A 153 0.40 14.25 7.23
CA PHE A 153 0.41 13.21 8.28
C PHE A 153 1.81 13.02 8.86
N ILE A 154 2.86 13.06 8.03
CA ILE A 154 4.25 13.00 8.48
C ILE A 154 4.58 14.20 9.38
N GLU A 155 4.23 15.42 8.97
CA GLU A 155 4.44 16.63 9.79
C GLU A 155 3.69 16.54 11.12
N ASN A 156 2.41 16.16 11.08
CA ASN A 156 1.55 16.06 12.27
C ASN A 156 2.00 14.96 13.24
N SER A 157 2.71 13.94 12.77
CA SER A 157 3.27 12.88 13.62
C SER A 157 4.36 13.40 14.56
N GLY A 158 5.02 14.52 14.22
CA GLY A 158 6.18 15.04 14.94
C GLY A 158 7.43 14.17 14.84
N LEU A 159 7.45 13.18 13.94
CA LEU A 159 8.55 12.21 13.81
C LEU A 159 9.46 12.46 12.60
N LYS A 160 9.19 13.50 11.81
CA LYS A 160 9.91 13.78 10.57
C LYS A 160 11.43 13.77 10.72
N GLU A 161 11.94 14.43 11.76
CA GLU A 161 13.37 14.53 12.04
C GLU A 161 14.01 13.19 12.49
N GLN A 162 13.18 12.21 12.82
CA GLN A 162 13.61 10.87 13.24
C GLN A 162 13.53 9.85 12.10
N MET A 163 13.18 10.28 10.89
CA MET A 163 13.03 9.42 9.71
C MET A 163 14.26 9.50 8.81
N GLY A 164 15.41 9.05 9.32
CA GLY A 164 16.68 9.10 8.60
C GLY A 164 16.69 8.29 7.28
N ALA A 165 15.91 7.23 7.19
CA ALA A 165 15.75 6.44 5.97
C ALA A 165 14.68 7.00 5.00
N GLY A 166 13.92 8.04 5.41
CA GLY A 166 12.95 8.72 4.57
C GLY A 166 11.63 7.98 4.41
N VAL A 167 11.12 7.89 3.16
CA VAL A 167 9.79 7.37 2.83
C VAL A 167 9.88 6.21 1.85
N ILE A 168 9.13 5.16 2.12
CA ILE A 168 8.93 4.02 1.22
C ILE A 168 7.49 4.06 0.72
N LEU A 169 7.32 4.10 -0.60
CA LEU A 169 6.03 3.92 -1.25
C LEU A 169 5.87 2.46 -1.69
N THR A 170 4.73 1.86 -1.42
CA THR A 170 4.36 0.52 -1.87
C THR A 170 2.86 0.46 -2.18
N GLY A 171 2.35 -0.71 -2.55
CA GLY A 171 0.97 -0.86 -3.02
C GLY A 171 0.82 -0.60 -4.51
N GLY A 172 -0.29 -1.03 -5.10
CA GLY A 172 -0.50 -0.96 -6.56
C GLY A 172 -0.45 0.45 -7.13
N PHE A 173 -0.93 1.45 -6.39
CA PHE A 173 -0.93 2.84 -6.83
C PHE A 173 0.49 3.46 -6.87
N SER A 174 1.42 2.95 -6.07
CA SER A 174 2.81 3.41 -6.07
C SER A 174 3.59 3.05 -7.34
N GLN A 175 3.01 2.23 -8.22
CA GLN A 175 3.63 1.84 -9.49
C GLN A 175 3.42 2.86 -10.61
N MET A 176 2.66 3.94 -10.36
CA MET A 176 2.45 5.00 -11.36
C MET A 176 3.78 5.66 -11.72
N GLU A 177 4.03 5.75 -13.01
CA GLU A 177 5.26 6.33 -13.54
C GLU A 177 5.43 7.79 -13.09
N GLY A 178 6.61 8.16 -12.59
CA GLY A 178 6.91 9.50 -12.08
C GLY A 178 6.52 9.76 -10.62
N ILE A 179 5.81 8.83 -9.94
CA ILE A 179 5.32 9.05 -8.58
C ILE A 179 6.44 9.28 -7.57
N ARG A 180 7.60 8.63 -7.76
CA ARG A 180 8.76 8.79 -6.88
C ARG A 180 9.27 10.24 -6.88
N ASP A 181 9.41 10.83 -8.05
CA ASP A 181 9.98 12.17 -8.20
C ASP A 181 9.01 13.23 -7.65
N LEU A 182 7.71 13.07 -7.92
CA LEU A 182 6.67 13.93 -7.34
C LEU A 182 6.64 13.80 -5.80
N ALA A 183 6.79 12.58 -5.27
CA ALA A 183 6.85 12.36 -3.82
C ALA A 183 8.09 13.00 -3.18
N ILE A 184 9.27 12.92 -3.80
CA ILE A 184 10.49 13.62 -3.33
C ILE A 184 10.24 15.12 -3.24
N ALA A 185 9.63 15.72 -4.27
CA ALA A 185 9.30 17.13 -4.27
C ALA A 185 8.31 17.51 -3.17
N THR A 186 7.29 16.67 -2.96
CA THR A 186 6.20 16.93 -2.00
C THR A 186 6.63 16.72 -0.54
N PHE A 187 7.45 15.70 -0.26
CA PHE A 187 7.91 15.39 1.12
C PHE A 187 9.12 16.23 1.58
N GLY A 188 9.47 17.32 0.86
CA GLY A 188 10.52 18.23 1.27
C GLY A 188 11.93 17.66 1.11
N SER A 189 12.19 17.00 -0.01
CA SER A 189 13.48 16.40 -0.39
C SER A 189 13.94 15.24 0.53
N MET A 190 13.03 14.62 1.28
CA MET A 190 13.34 13.37 1.96
C MET A 190 13.66 12.27 0.95
N PRO A 191 14.55 11.33 1.26
CA PRO A 191 14.76 10.16 0.42
C PRO A 191 13.44 9.41 0.20
N VAL A 192 13.11 9.07 -1.05
CA VAL A 192 11.92 8.28 -1.39
C VAL A 192 12.33 7.12 -2.28
N ARG A 193 11.87 5.93 -1.95
CA ARG A 193 11.94 4.77 -2.84
C ARG A 193 10.59 4.10 -3.01
N VAL A 194 10.36 3.52 -4.17
CA VAL A 194 9.25 2.61 -4.40
C VAL A 194 9.72 1.19 -4.11
N ALA A 195 8.97 0.44 -3.31
CA ALA A 195 9.33 -0.90 -2.89
C ALA A 195 8.32 -1.94 -3.36
N LYS A 196 8.86 -3.07 -3.75
CA LYS A 196 8.15 -4.34 -3.87
C LYS A 196 8.35 -5.15 -2.59
N PRO A 197 7.49 -6.14 -2.30
CA PRO A 197 7.72 -7.05 -1.19
C PRO A 197 9.02 -7.84 -1.39
N VAL A 198 9.60 -8.29 -0.28
CA VAL A 198 10.74 -9.20 -0.31
C VAL A 198 10.37 -10.48 -1.06
N GLU A 199 11.35 -11.07 -1.73
CA GLU A 199 11.17 -12.32 -2.45
C GLU A 199 10.97 -13.48 -1.47
N LEU A 200 9.96 -14.28 -1.71
CA LEU A 200 9.71 -15.52 -1.00
C LEU A 200 9.87 -16.71 -1.96
N ASP A 201 10.57 -17.73 -1.49
CA ASP A 201 10.70 -18.99 -2.22
C ASP A 201 9.32 -19.64 -2.42
N GLY A 202 9.04 -20.11 -3.62
CA GLY A 202 7.76 -20.72 -3.97
C GLY A 202 6.66 -19.72 -4.37
N LEU A 203 6.86 -18.42 -4.24
CA LEU A 203 5.89 -17.42 -4.70
C LEU A 203 6.00 -17.26 -6.24
N PHE A 204 4.86 -17.30 -6.92
CA PHE A 204 4.80 -17.07 -8.37
C PHE A 204 5.24 -15.64 -8.73
N ASP A 205 5.88 -15.47 -9.88
CA ASP A 205 6.42 -14.17 -10.32
C ASP A 205 5.36 -13.07 -10.43
N ASN A 206 4.14 -13.43 -10.82
CA ASN A 206 3.01 -12.51 -10.91
C ASN A 206 2.48 -12.01 -9.55
N LEU A 207 2.95 -12.56 -8.44
CA LEU A 207 2.58 -12.16 -7.07
C LEU A 207 3.69 -11.35 -6.37
N ARG A 208 4.73 -10.94 -7.11
CA ARG A 208 5.89 -10.18 -6.58
C ARG A 208 5.78 -8.67 -6.76
N GLY A 209 4.65 -8.18 -7.28
CA GLY A 209 4.40 -6.74 -7.47
C GLY A 209 4.16 -6.00 -6.15
N ALA A 210 4.30 -4.67 -6.16
CA ALA A 210 4.06 -3.83 -4.99
C ALA A 210 2.62 -3.96 -4.45
N GLU A 211 1.66 -4.30 -5.29
CA GLU A 211 0.26 -4.53 -4.95
C GLU A 211 0.06 -5.70 -3.97
N TYR A 212 1.03 -6.60 -3.87
CA TYR A 212 0.98 -7.77 -2.97
C TYR A 212 1.71 -7.55 -1.64
N SER A 213 2.26 -6.36 -1.37
CA SER A 213 3.06 -6.09 -0.18
C SER A 213 2.34 -6.44 1.12
N SER A 214 1.06 -6.05 1.27
CA SER A 214 0.25 -6.43 2.44
C SER A 214 0.06 -7.94 2.55
N ALA A 215 -0.20 -8.65 1.45
CA ALA A 215 -0.40 -10.11 1.46
C ALA A 215 0.89 -10.86 1.83
N VAL A 216 2.00 -10.49 1.21
CA VAL A 216 3.33 -11.05 1.54
C VAL A 216 3.69 -10.77 2.99
N GLY A 217 3.41 -9.56 3.49
CA GLY A 217 3.64 -9.19 4.89
C GLY A 217 2.81 -10.02 5.87
N LEU A 218 1.57 -10.39 5.53
CA LEU A 218 0.75 -11.30 6.35
C LEU A 218 1.33 -12.72 6.39
N VAL A 219 1.85 -13.22 5.28
CA VAL A 219 2.54 -14.51 5.23
C VAL A 219 3.79 -14.50 6.12
N LEU A 220 4.62 -13.46 5.99
CA LEU A 220 5.82 -13.28 6.82
C LEU A 220 5.46 -13.14 8.31
N TYR A 221 4.40 -12.42 8.64
CA TYR A 221 3.90 -12.29 10.00
C TYR A 221 3.46 -13.65 10.57
N SER A 222 2.72 -14.43 9.80
CA SER A 222 2.25 -15.75 10.23
C SER A 222 3.38 -16.76 10.47
N ALA A 223 4.50 -16.61 9.74
CA ALA A 223 5.71 -17.40 9.95
C ALA A 223 6.47 -17.05 11.23
N SER A 224 5.94 -16.17 12.07
CA SER A 224 6.35 -15.81 13.44
C SER A 224 7.74 -15.17 13.64
N ALA A 225 8.40 -14.72 12.59
CA ALA A 225 9.69 -14.05 12.71
C ALA A 225 9.62 -12.61 13.29
N TYR A 226 8.41 -12.03 13.41
CA TYR A 226 8.27 -10.56 13.59
C TYR A 226 7.57 -10.11 14.88
N THR A 227 7.00 -11.00 15.67
CA THR A 227 6.34 -10.62 16.93
C THR A 227 6.78 -11.50 18.09
N PRO A 228 7.80 -11.06 18.85
CA PRO A 228 8.16 -11.76 20.09
C PRO A 228 7.08 -11.67 21.16
N TYR A 229 6.17 -10.69 21.09
CA TYR A 229 5.11 -10.50 22.10
C TYR A 229 3.83 -9.96 21.47
N GLU A 230 2.79 -10.80 21.42
CA GLU A 230 1.41 -10.37 21.18
C GLU A 230 0.56 -10.60 22.42
N ILE A 231 -0.19 -9.58 22.80
CA ILE A 231 -1.29 -9.75 23.76
C ILE A 231 -2.54 -9.95 22.92
N ASP A 232 -3.10 -11.17 22.92
CA ASP A 232 -4.34 -11.45 22.23
C ASP A 232 -5.54 -10.73 22.91
N VAL A 233 -6.70 -10.74 22.24
CA VAL A 233 -7.94 -10.13 22.77
C VAL A 233 -8.39 -10.75 24.11
N ASN A 234 -7.84 -11.90 24.51
CA ASN A 234 -8.09 -12.58 25.77
C ASN A 234 -7.01 -12.28 26.82
N LYS A 235 -6.13 -11.30 26.57
CA LYS A 235 -5.00 -10.89 27.44
C LYS A 235 -3.97 -12.01 27.69
N LYS A 236 -3.85 -12.98 26.78
CA LYS A 236 -2.78 -13.97 26.84
C LYS A 236 -1.58 -13.47 26.05
N VAL A 237 -0.42 -13.50 26.69
CA VAL A 237 0.86 -13.26 26.05
C VAL A 237 1.23 -14.51 25.22
N ARG A 238 1.35 -14.38 23.91
CA ARG A 238 1.96 -15.43 23.08
C ARG A 238 3.47 -15.24 23.14
N HIS A 239 4.17 -16.21 23.67
CA HIS A 239 5.61 -16.31 23.51
C HIS A 239 5.88 -16.95 22.16
N SER A 240 6.60 -16.27 21.27
CA SER A 240 7.23 -16.97 20.16
C SER A 240 8.27 -17.89 20.77
N ASN A 241 8.18 -19.20 20.51
CA ASN A 241 9.33 -20.05 20.72
C ASN A 241 10.44 -19.49 19.83
N GLU A 242 11.62 -19.21 20.40
CA GLU A 242 12.81 -18.85 19.64
C GLU A 242 13.11 -20.01 18.67
N ILE A 243 12.71 -19.85 17.42
CA ILE A 243 13.17 -20.74 16.35
C ILE A 243 14.57 -20.23 16.03
N PRO A 244 15.60 -21.07 16.12
CA PRO A 244 16.98 -20.69 15.75
C PRO A 244 16.98 -20.16 14.31
N ALA A 245 17.73 -19.09 14.05
CA ALA A 245 17.81 -18.41 12.76
C ALA A 245 18.21 -19.30 11.56
N GLU A 246 18.60 -20.53 11.80
CA GLU A 246 18.98 -21.52 10.77
C GLU A 246 17.79 -22.31 10.19
N GLU A 247 16.57 -22.25 10.79
CA GLU A 247 15.39 -22.99 10.30
C GLU A 247 14.38 -22.11 9.55
N THR A 248 14.65 -20.83 9.31
CA THR A 248 13.73 -19.92 8.62
C THR A 248 13.73 -20.04 7.09
N ALA A 249 14.47 -20.97 6.50
CA ALA A 249 14.23 -21.38 5.12
C ALA A 249 13.06 -22.37 5.09
N ILE A 250 11.82 -21.87 4.98
CA ILE A 250 10.66 -22.73 4.70
C ILE A 250 10.90 -23.37 3.33
N ASN A 251 11.35 -24.60 3.34
CA ASN A 251 11.70 -25.36 2.16
C ASN A 251 10.44 -26.06 1.63
N PHE A 252 9.63 -25.33 0.84
CA PHE A 252 8.41 -25.88 0.20
C PHE A 252 8.69 -26.96 -0.87
N ARG A 253 9.97 -27.37 -1.04
CA ARG A 253 10.38 -28.35 -2.07
C ARG A 253 10.16 -29.82 -1.72
N ASN A 254 9.80 -30.14 -0.48
CA ASN A 254 9.78 -31.54 -0.03
C ASN A 254 8.43 -32.06 0.46
N ASP A 255 7.31 -31.48 0.10
CA ASP A 255 6.01 -32.09 0.35
C ASP A 255 5.45 -32.67 -0.95
N PRO A 256 5.42 -33.97 -1.14
CA PRO A 256 4.98 -34.62 -2.38
C PRO A 256 3.46 -34.78 -2.50
N GLU A 257 2.65 -34.16 -1.61
CA GLU A 257 1.19 -34.31 -1.57
C GLU A 257 0.42 -32.98 -1.57
N ILE A 258 0.83 -31.99 -2.38
CA ILE A 258 -0.07 -30.88 -2.76
C ILE A 258 0.03 -30.66 -4.27
#